data_7695ea5f7df90749b7c5db8419f98857
#
_entry.id   7695ea5f7df90749b7c5db8419f98857
#
_cell.length_a   1.000
_cell.length_b   1.000
_cell.length_c   1.000
_cell.angle_alpha   90.00
_cell.angle_beta   90.00
_cell.angle_gamma   90.00
#
_symmetry.space_group_name_H-M   'P 1'
#
loop_
_entity.id
_entity.type
_entity.pdbx_description
1 polymer ?
#
loop_
_entity_poly.entity_id
_entity_poly.type
_entity_poly.pdbx_seq_one_letter_code
_entity_poly.pdbx_strand_id
1 'polypeptide(L)'
;MAEPKESTCGLKQQGLRPGSCRVKTGGKHALACQATLKKEKGKCYRLITSIHLSRPENYLSIYQSGCNFSCRKCHSWYFSKVKDGRWYSPEDILEQSVAYEKIVNLWEPREKATSWHAHDSCRCCGSCILQRKRPDSCPNVLPPESILLSPQGFGPARNIVAFTGGDLTCRPEFYVECARLIKAETRLWVLIETNGYGLNSQNLEDLKESGVDAFWLDIKAFDPEKHKWLTGCSNEHILKLPGEMIKRGFALEVLSLYIPDLVETEELVKIAQRLNEAGPHIPFTILAFFPEHQMKDFRCPTVEEIVDAYHGVKSAGLKNIRIGNVGVFARTQEDQAYLMSHVDKGSF
;
A
#
# COMPACT_ATOMS: atom_id res chain seq x y z
N MET A 1 15.55 20.08 27.07
CA MET A 1 15.01 18.83 26.51
C MET A 1 16.18 18.13 25.84
N ALA A 2 16.53 16.92 26.29
CA ALA A 2 17.65 16.17 25.74
C ALA A 2 17.35 15.85 24.26
N GLU A 3 18.31 16.13 23.37
CA GLU A 3 18.26 15.62 22.00
C GLU A 3 18.10 14.11 22.04
N PRO A 4 17.23 13.52 21.17
CA PRO A 4 17.05 12.08 21.16
C PRO A 4 18.40 11.42 20.89
N LYS A 5 18.82 10.51 21.76
CA LYS A 5 20.05 9.77 21.55
C LYS A 5 19.98 9.08 20.18
N GLU A 6 20.86 9.46 19.27
CA GLU A 6 20.95 8.95 17.90
C GLU A 6 21.06 7.40 17.83
N SER A 7 21.47 6.77 18.93
CA SER A 7 21.64 5.33 19.08
C SER A 7 20.34 4.51 19.01
N THR A 8 19.16 5.15 19.00
CA THR A 8 17.85 4.44 19.00
C THR A 8 17.12 4.47 17.66
N CYS A 9 17.70 5.07 16.62
CA CYS A 9 17.09 5.11 15.29
C CYS A 9 17.21 3.75 14.59
N GLY A 10 16.09 3.06 14.34
CA GLY A 10 16.07 1.77 13.64
C GLY A 10 16.70 1.82 12.24
N LEU A 11 16.59 2.94 11.52
CA LEU A 11 17.26 3.10 10.23
C LEU A 11 18.78 3.15 10.35
N LYS A 12 19.31 3.91 11.32
CA LYS A 12 20.77 3.96 11.58
C LYS A 12 21.31 2.59 12.02
N GLN A 13 20.58 1.87 12.85
CA GLN A 13 20.94 0.50 13.26
C GLN A 13 21.03 -0.47 12.07
N GLN A 14 20.29 -0.19 11.00
CA GLN A 14 20.32 -0.96 9.75
C GLN A 14 21.38 -0.45 8.75
N GLY A 15 22.22 0.52 9.11
CA GLY A 15 23.21 1.12 8.21
C GLY A 15 22.60 2.09 7.19
N LEU A 16 21.31 2.43 7.33
CA LEU A 16 20.64 3.38 6.45
C LEU A 16 20.76 4.81 6.98
N ARG A 17 20.63 5.78 6.06
CA ARG A 17 20.48 7.18 6.47
C ARG A 17 19.18 7.38 7.22
N PRO A 18 19.11 8.34 8.16
CA PRO A 18 17.85 8.71 8.80
C PRO A 18 16.79 9.04 7.75
N GLY A 19 15.57 8.60 7.99
CA GLY A 19 14.42 8.95 7.16
C GLY A 19 14.01 10.42 7.33
N SER A 20 13.06 10.84 6.53
CA SER A 20 12.41 12.15 6.63
C SER A 20 11.26 12.13 7.66
N CYS A 21 11.53 11.60 8.84
CA CYS A 21 10.58 11.12 9.85
C CYS A 21 9.89 12.22 10.67
N ARG A 22 9.81 13.47 10.23
CA ARG A 22 9.23 14.56 11.04
C ARG A 22 7.71 14.51 11.07
N VAL A 23 7.15 14.51 12.28
CA VAL A 23 5.71 14.55 12.56
C VAL A 23 5.40 15.75 13.45
N LYS A 24 4.37 16.51 13.10
CA LYS A 24 3.89 17.66 13.89
C LYS A 24 3.10 17.15 15.09
N THR A 25 3.43 17.60 16.29
CA THR A 25 2.77 17.26 17.54
C THR A 25 2.72 18.47 18.48
N GLY A 26 1.52 18.97 18.82
CA GLY A 26 1.37 20.10 19.75
C GLY A 26 2.17 21.35 19.36
N GLY A 27 2.23 21.70 18.07
CA GLY A 27 2.97 22.88 17.57
C GLY A 27 4.48 22.66 17.40
N LYS A 28 5.04 21.50 17.75
CA LYS A 28 6.44 21.11 17.60
C LYS A 28 6.58 19.96 16.61
N HIS A 29 7.80 19.65 16.21
CA HIS A 29 8.11 18.46 15.42
C HIS A 29 8.86 17.43 16.27
N ALA A 30 8.50 16.16 16.08
CA ALA A 30 9.20 15.02 16.67
C ALA A 30 9.52 13.98 15.59
N LEU A 31 10.35 13.00 15.89
CA LEU A 31 10.53 11.84 15.04
C LEU A 31 9.25 10.99 15.06
N ALA A 32 8.84 10.47 13.91
CA ALA A 32 7.61 9.69 13.77
C ALA A 32 7.56 8.51 14.78
N CYS A 33 8.66 7.74 14.90
CA CYS A 33 8.74 6.63 15.85
C CYS A 33 8.63 7.05 17.33
N GLN A 34 9.06 8.29 17.67
CA GLN A 34 8.90 8.82 19.04
C GLN A 34 7.51 9.36 19.31
N ALA A 35 6.86 9.91 18.27
CA ALA A 35 5.53 10.51 18.40
C ALA A 35 4.39 9.49 18.35
N THR A 36 4.57 8.37 17.60
CA THR A 36 3.50 7.45 17.21
C THR A 36 3.75 5.98 17.52
N LEU A 37 4.90 5.66 18.16
CA LEU A 37 5.19 4.40 18.81
C LEU A 37 5.48 4.65 20.27
N LYS A 38 5.11 3.75 21.15
CA LYS A 38 5.53 3.74 22.54
C LYS A 38 5.67 2.31 23.05
N LYS A 39 6.48 2.15 24.10
CA LYS A 39 6.60 0.88 24.83
C LYS A 39 6.30 1.14 26.31
N GLU A 40 5.29 0.47 26.84
CA GLU A 40 4.88 0.58 28.23
C GLU A 40 4.74 -0.81 28.83
N LYS A 41 5.38 -1.06 29.99
CA LYS A 41 5.33 -2.34 30.69
C LYS A 41 5.65 -3.56 29.80
N GLY A 42 6.61 -3.38 28.88
CA GLY A 42 7.03 -4.42 27.94
C GLY A 42 6.18 -4.55 26.67
N LYS A 43 4.99 -3.93 26.61
CA LYS A 43 4.10 -3.96 25.43
C LYS A 43 4.38 -2.81 24.46
N CYS A 44 4.30 -3.11 23.17
CA CYS A 44 4.38 -2.12 22.10
C CYS A 44 3.00 -1.53 21.82
N TYR A 45 2.96 -0.23 21.51
CA TYR A 45 1.73 0.47 21.11
C TYR A 45 1.99 1.29 19.86
N ARG A 46 1.02 1.36 18.99
CA ARG A 46 1.00 2.18 17.78
C ARG A 46 -0.17 3.15 17.81
N LEU A 47 0.05 4.36 17.31
CA LEU A 47 -1.02 5.33 17.13
C LEU A 47 -1.78 5.00 15.84
N ILE A 48 -3.05 4.65 15.95
CA ILE A 48 -3.95 4.26 14.86
C ILE A 48 -5.02 5.33 14.67
N THR A 49 -5.18 5.81 13.44
CA THR A 49 -6.12 6.86 13.09
C THR A 49 -7.52 6.30 12.84
N SER A 50 -7.59 5.17 12.12
CA SER A 50 -8.86 4.49 11.84
C SER A 50 -8.64 3.02 11.51
N ILE A 51 -9.71 2.23 11.70
CA ILE A 51 -9.77 0.81 11.31
C ILE A 51 -11.12 0.60 10.64
N HIS A 52 -11.14 0.18 9.38
CA HIS A 52 -12.39 -0.06 8.67
C HIS A 52 -12.19 -0.95 7.43
N LEU A 53 -13.29 -1.51 6.93
CA LEU A 53 -13.33 -2.23 5.67
C LEU A 53 -13.18 -1.24 4.51
N SER A 54 -12.02 -1.25 3.85
CA SER A 54 -11.66 -0.34 2.77
C SER A 54 -12.20 -0.77 1.41
N ARG A 55 -12.30 0.19 0.48
CA ARG A 55 -12.66 0.00 -0.92
C ARG A 55 -11.66 0.74 -1.83
N PRO A 56 -11.29 0.19 -2.96
CA PRO A 56 -11.76 -1.05 -3.60
C PRO A 56 -11.05 -2.33 -3.13
N GLU A 57 -10.15 -2.28 -2.17
CA GLU A 57 -9.30 -3.38 -1.71
C GLU A 57 -10.12 -4.52 -1.07
N ASN A 58 -11.27 -4.18 -0.45
CA ASN A 58 -12.20 -5.11 0.17
C ASN A 58 -11.63 -5.88 1.37
N TYR A 59 -10.72 -5.27 2.14
CA TYR A 59 -10.13 -5.86 3.35
C TYR A 59 -10.15 -4.89 4.54
N LEU A 60 -9.86 -5.40 5.74
CA LEU A 60 -9.72 -4.58 6.94
C LEU A 60 -8.43 -3.77 6.85
N SER A 61 -8.56 -2.45 6.75
CA SER A 61 -7.42 -1.53 6.74
C SER A 61 -7.22 -0.87 8.11
N ILE A 62 -5.97 -0.93 8.60
CA ILE A 62 -5.51 -0.34 9.84
C ILE A 62 -4.64 0.86 9.48
N TYR A 63 -5.20 2.07 9.56
CA TYR A 63 -4.55 3.32 9.18
C TYR A 63 -3.69 3.84 10.32
N GLN A 64 -2.38 3.95 10.07
CA GLN A 64 -1.37 4.26 11.06
C GLN A 64 -0.89 5.71 10.95
N SER A 65 -0.70 6.38 12.11
CA SER A 65 -0.12 7.71 12.16
C SER A 65 1.41 7.66 12.12
N GLY A 66 2.03 8.66 11.47
CA GLY A 66 3.50 8.81 11.41
C GLY A 66 4.19 7.92 10.38
N CYS A 67 5.09 8.51 9.60
CA CYS A 67 5.80 7.84 8.50
C CYS A 67 7.29 8.21 8.52
N ASN A 68 8.14 7.28 8.06
CA ASN A 68 9.58 7.51 7.90
C ASN A 68 9.94 8.30 6.63
N PHE A 69 8.99 8.48 5.68
CA PHE A 69 9.10 9.35 4.52
C PHE A 69 8.42 10.70 4.71
N SER A 70 8.78 11.69 3.87
CA SER A 70 8.15 13.00 3.78
C SER A 70 7.69 13.27 2.35
N CYS A 71 6.86 12.38 1.81
CA CYS A 71 6.42 12.45 0.43
C CYS A 71 5.72 13.77 0.12
N ARG A 72 6.15 14.46 -0.95
CA ARG A 72 5.51 15.68 -1.47
C ARG A 72 4.11 15.38 -2.00
N LYS A 73 3.93 14.22 -2.63
CA LYS A 73 2.63 13.62 -2.92
C LYS A 73 2.33 12.57 -1.86
N CYS A 74 1.47 12.90 -0.92
CA CYS A 74 1.04 11.98 0.13
C CYS A 74 -0.46 12.11 0.34
N HIS A 75 -1.22 11.07 0.03
CA HIS A 75 -2.66 11.05 0.27
C HIS A 75 -2.99 11.05 1.78
N SER A 76 -2.14 10.44 2.56
CA SER A 76 -2.31 10.31 4.02
C SER A 76 -1.57 11.39 4.84
N TRP A 77 -1.21 12.53 4.22
CA TRP A 77 -0.36 13.55 4.86
C TRP A 77 -0.91 14.07 6.17
N TYR A 78 -2.23 14.18 6.32
CA TYR A 78 -2.91 14.76 7.48
C TYR A 78 -2.78 13.92 8.75
N PHE A 79 -2.47 12.62 8.65
CA PHE A 79 -2.12 11.79 9.80
C PHE A 79 -0.73 11.15 9.71
N SER A 80 -0.12 11.06 8.55
CA SER A 80 1.27 10.58 8.44
C SER A 80 2.29 11.65 8.80
N LYS A 81 1.95 12.94 8.69
CA LYS A 81 2.79 14.10 9.05
C LYS A 81 2.29 14.86 10.28
N VAL A 82 1.13 14.52 10.79
CA VAL A 82 0.55 15.05 12.02
C VAL A 82 0.27 13.87 12.95
N LYS A 83 0.60 14.03 14.23
CA LYS A 83 0.25 13.02 15.24
C LYS A 83 -1.26 13.00 15.40
N ASP A 84 -1.89 11.87 15.05
CA ASP A 84 -3.34 11.70 15.09
C ASP A 84 -3.72 10.27 15.47
N GLY A 85 -4.91 10.08 16.08
CA GLY A 85 -5.48 8.78 16.37
C GLY A 85 -5.46 8.38 17.85
N ARG A 86 -5.68 7.09 18.10
CA ARG A 86 -5.69 6.46 19.43
C ARG A 86 -4.57 5.43 19.53
N TRP A 87 -4.11 5.18 20.76
CA TRP A 87 -3.13 4.15 21.02
C TRP A 87 -3.79 2.76 21.02
N TYR A 88 -3.22 1.87 20.22
CA TYR A 88 -3.61 0.47 20.13
C TYR A 88 -2.43 -0.44 20.51
N SER A 89 -2.69 -1.43 21.33
CA SER A 89 -1.80 -2.56 21.54
C SER A 89 -1.99 -3.63 20.45
N PRO A 90 -1.11 -4.62 20.31
CA PRO A 90 -1.34 -5.77 19.45
C PRO A 90 -2.60 -6.56 19.79
N GLU A 91 -2.98 -6.64 21.05
CA GLU A 91 -4.23 -7.28 21.49
C GLU A 91 -5.48 -6.51 21.04
N ASP A 92 -5.44 -5.18 21.06
CA ASP A 92 -6.54 -4.36 20.52
C ASP A 92 -6.71 -4.59 19.02
N ILE A 93 -5.59 -4.76 18.28
CA ILE A 93 -5.63 -5.10 16.85
C ILE A 93 -6.18 -6.51 16.63
N LEU A 94 -5.81 -7.46 17.46
CA LEU A 94 -6.38 -8.81 17.43
C LEU A 94 -7.90 -8.77 17.62
N GLU A 95 -8.41 -8.03 18.60
CA GLU A 95 -9.85 -7.89 18.85
C GLU A 95 -10.59 -7.39 17.58
N GLN A 96 -10.04 -6.36 16.92
CA GLN A 96 -10.59 -5.85 15.66
C GLN A 96 -10.54 -6.91 14.54
N SER A 97 -9.46 -7.68 14.48
CA SER A 97 -9.28 -8.74 13.46
C SER A 97 -10.26 -9.89 13.67
N VAL A 98 -10.47 -10.33 14.91
CA VAL A 98 -11.47 -11.36 15.26
C VAL A 98 -12.89 -10.88 14.96
N ALA A 99 -13.20 -9.60 15.25
CA ALA A 99 -14.48 -9.02 14.90
C ALA A 99 -14.69 -8.95 13.37
N TYR A 100 -13.64 -8.61 12.63
CA TYR A 100 -13.65 -8.56 11.17
C TYR A 100 -13.82 -9.95 10.55
N GLU A 101 -13.15 -10.98 11.07
CA GLU A 101 -13.25 -12.35 10.54
C GLU A 101 -14.71 -12.84 10.48
N LYS A 102 -15.57 -12.41 11.39
CA LYS A 102 -16.99 -12.78 11.43
C LYS A 102 -17.80 -12.27 10.25
N ILE A 103 -17.35 -11.22 9.60
CA ILE A 103 -18.02 -10.65 8.41
C ILE A 103 -17.31 -11.00 7.11
N VAL A 104 -16.16 -11.70 7.15
CA VAL A 104 -15.47 -12.19 5.95
C VAL A 104 -16.39 -13.14 5.19
N ASN A 105 -16.61 -12.83 3.93
CA ASN A 105 -17.48 -13.61 3.04
C ASN A 105 -16.82 -13.98 1.70
N LEU A 106 -15.53 -13.61 1.55
CA LEU A 106 -14.70 -14.04 0.44
C LEU A 106 -13.35 -14.55 1.00
N TRP A 107 -13.18 -15.87 0.95
CA TRP A 107 -11.98 -16.56 1.39
C TRP A 107 -11.10 -16.88 0.18
N GLU A 108 -9.93 -16.29 0.11
CA GLU A 108 -8.99 -16.45 -0.98
C GLU A 108 -7.68 -17.06 -0.49
N PRO A 109 -6.92 -17.75 -1.37
CA PRO A 109 -5.60 -18.27 -1.03
C PRO A 109 -4.62 -17.12 -0.80
N ARG A 110 -3.51 -17.43 -0.09
CA ARG A 110 -2.50 -16.44 0.31
C ARG A 110 -1.90 -15.67 -0.87
N GLU A 111 -1.71 -16.29 -1.99
CA GLU A 111 -1.16 -15.71 -3.21
C GLU A 111 -2.01 -14.54 -3.74
N LYS A 112 -3.29 -14.51 -3.37
CA LYS A 112 -4.20 -13.41 -3.66
C LYS A 112 -4.30 -12.36 -2.54
N ALA A 113 -3.48 -12.46 -1.48
CA ALA A 113 -3.51 -11.50 -0.36
C ALA A 113 -2.90 -10.14 -0.72
N THR A 114 -3.31 -9.57 -1.86
CA THR A 114 -2.90 -8.26 -2.37
C THR A 114 -4.11 -7.44 -2.80
N SER A 115 -3.96 -6.12 -2.92
CA SER A 115 -4.99 -5.24 -3.45
C SER A 115 -5.29 -5.53 -4.93
N TRP A 116 -4.27 -5.90 -5.70
CA TRP A 116 -4.37 -6.20 -7.12
C TRP A 116 -5.46 -7.23 -7.43
N HIS A 117 -5.59 -8.26 -6.59
CA HIS A 117 -6.59 -9.32 -6.75
C HIS A 117 -8.02 -8.94 -6.34
N ALA A 118 -8.23 -7.79 -5.71
CA ALA A 118 -9.57 -7.36 -5.30
C ALA A 118 -10.55 -7.27 -6.47
N HIS A 119 -10.06 -6.88 -7.64
CA HIS A 119 -10.87 -6.77 -8.86
C HIS A 119 -11.20 -8.10 -9.54
N ASP A 120 -10.54 -9.20 -9.18
CA ASP A 120 -10.86 -10.55 -9.70
C ASP A 120 -12.28 -10.98 -9.28
N SER A 121 -12.73 -10.50 -8.13
CA SER A 121 -14.00 -10.91 -7.54
C SER A 121 -15.10 -9.85 -7.64
N CYS A 122 -14.76 -8.57 -7.53
CA CYS A 122 -15.74 -7.48 -7.53
C CYS A 122 -15.13 -6.14 -7.98
N ARG A 123 -15.85 -5.40 -8.83
CA ARG A 123 -15.47 -4.04 -9.26
C ARG A 123 -16.01 -2.94 -8.33
N CYS A 124 -16.62 -3.31 -7.22
CA CYS A 124 -17.15 -2.38 -6.20
C CYS A 124 -18.17 -1.36 -6.74
N CYS A 125 -18.80 -1.60 -7.88
CA CYS A 125 -19.72 -0.67 -8.53
C CYS A 125 -21.13 -0.61 -7.89
N GLY A 126 -21.49 -1.59 -7.06
CA GLY A 126 -22.80 -1.67 -6.38
C GLY A 126 -24.01 -1.98 -7.28
N SER A 127 -23.85 -2.10 -8.61
CA SER A 127 -24.98 -2.25 -9.55
C SER A 127 -25.84 -3.49 -9.29
N CYS A 128 -25.24 -4.60 -8.86
CA CYS A 128 -25.97 -5.84 -8.51
C CYS A 128 -26.91 -5.66 -7.31
N ILE A 129 -26.61 -4.71 -6.41
CA ILE A 129 -27.44 -4.38 -5.24
C ILE A 129 -28.45 -3.30 -5.58
N LEU A 130 -27.97 -2.18 -6.16
CA LEU A 130 -28.80 -0.99 -6.40
C LEU A 130 -29.78 -1.18 -7.58
N GLN A 131 -29.35 -1.87 -8.62
CA GLN A 131 -30.10 -1.99 -9.88
C GLN A 131 -30.53 -3.43 -10.18
N ARG A 132 -30.13 -4.42 -9.36
CA ARG A 132 -30.32 -5.86 -9.60
C ARG A 132 -29.81 -6.30 -10.98
N LYS A 133 -28.82 -5.59 -11.50
CA LYS A 133 -28.21 -5.80 -12.81
C LYS A 133 -26.69 -5.78 -12.68
N ARG A 134 -26.01 -6.60 -13.46
CA ARG A 134 -24.54 -6.65 -13.52
C ARG A 134 -24.06 -6.02 -14.83
N PRO A 135 -23.11 -5.09 -14.79
CA PRO A 135 -22.48 -4.57 -15.99
C PRO A 135 -21.56 -5.63 -16.63
N ASP A 136 -21.20 -5.45 -17.89
CA ASP A 136 -20.32 -6.37 -18.63
C ASP A 136 -18.92 -6.48 -18.01
N SER A 137 -18.48 -5.45 -17.31
CA SER A 137 -17.22 -5.44 -16.57
C SER A 137 -17.26 -6.23 -15.25
N CYS A 138 -18.43 -6.72 -14.83
CA CYS A 138 -18.56 -7.48 -13.59
C CYS A 138 -17.94 -8.88 -13.74
N PRO A 139 -17.02 -9.31 -12.84
CA PRO A 139 -16.46 -10.65 -12.87
C PRO A 139 -17.52 -11.77 -12.69
N ASN A 140 -18.66 -11.44 -12.10
CA ASN A 140 -19.81 -12.33 -11.90
C ASN A 140 -19.50 -13.62 -11.11
N VAL A 141 -18.52 -13.55 -10.19
CA VAL A 141 -18.10 -14.72 -9.39
C VAL A 141 -18.72 -14.74 -7.98
N LEU A 142 -19.32 -13.64 -7.53
CA LEU A 142 -19.94 -13.54 -6.22
C LEU A 142 -21.44 -13.34 -6.32
N PRO A 143 -22.25 -13.99 -5.47
CA PRO A 143 -23.68 -13.72 -5.38
C PRO A 143 -23.93 -12.32 -4.76
N PRO A 144 -25.05 -11.62 -5.07
CA PRO A 144 -25.33 -10.28 -4.58
C PRO A 144 -25.29 -10.14 -3.05
N GLU A 145 -25.71 -11.15 -2.31
CA GLU A 145 -25.72 -11.21 -0.85
C GLU A 145 -24.31 -11.17 -0.22
N SER A 146 -23.28 -11.49 -0.98
CA SER A 146 -21.88 -11.33 -0.57
C SER A 146 -21.38 -9.88 -0.70
N ILE A 147 -22.19 -8.97 -1.22
CA ILE A 147 -21.80 -7.57 -1.40
C ILE A 147 -22.28 -6.75 -0.20
N LEU A 148 -21.34 -6.36 0.65
CA LEU A 148 -21.58 -5.57 1.84
C LEU A 148 -21.49 -4.07 1.52
N LEU A 149 -22.30 -3.27 2.20
CA LEU A 149 -22.17 -1.81 2.22
C LEU A 149 -21.20 -1.39 3.34
N SER A 150 -20.24 -0.55 3.00
CA SER A 150 -19.35 0.14 3.95
C SER A 150 -19.44 1.65 3.75
N PRO A 151 -18.88 2.48 4.63
CA PRO A 151 -18.81 3.93 4.41
C PRO A 151 -18.13 4.35 3.10
N GLN A 152 -17.29 3.47 2.52
CA GLN A 152 -16.58 3.71 1.26
C GLN A 152 -17.26 3.05 0.04
N GLY A 153 -18.43 2.44 0.18
CA GLY A 153 -19.18 1.83 -0.90
C GLY A 153 -19.39 0.32 -0.78
N PHE A 154 -19.72 -0.32 -1.90
CA PHE A 154 -20.09 -1.73 -1.98
C PHE A 154 -18.90 -2.63 -2.28
N GLY A 155 -18.92 -3.86 -1.79
CA GLY A 155 -17.93 -4.89 -2.11
C GLY A 155 -18.01 -6.07 -1.13
N PRO A 156 -17.29 -7.18 -1.36
CA PRO A 156 -17.16 -8.26 -0.39
C PRO A 156 -16.31 -7.84 0.81
N ALA A 157 -16.14 -8.75 1.76
CA ALA A 157 -15.11 -8.68 2.80
C ALA A 157 -14.14 -9.85 2.59
N ARG A 158 -12.91 -9.54 2.16
CA ARG A 158 -11.84 -10.53 1.91
C ARG A 158 -11.13 -10.89 3.22
N ASN A 159 -10.59 -12.08 3.30
CA ASN A 159 -9.89 -12.59 4.48
C ASN A 159 -8.48 -11.97 4.69
N ILE A 160 -8.38 -10.63 4.65
CA ILE A 160 -7.12 -9.90 4.75
C ILE A 160 -7.24 -8.78 5.78
N VAL A 161 -6.20 -8.65 6.63
CA VAL A 161 -5.94 -7.49 7.48
C VAL A 161 -4.72 -6.77 6.94
N ALA A 162 -4.84 -5.47 6.66
CA ALA A 162 -3.79 -4.66 6.07
C ALA A 162 -3.37 -3.50 6.97
N PHE A 163 -2.07 -3.39 7.23
CA PHE A 163 -1.48 -2.22 7.86
C PHE A 163 -1.13 -1.20 6.79
N THR A 164 -1.74 -0.01 6.85
CA THR A 164 -1.61 1.03 5.82
C THR A 164 -1.40 2.42 6.42
N GLY A 165 -1.27 3.44 5.57
CA GLY A 165 -1.16 4.84 5.94
C GLY A 165 0.26 5.28 6.22
N GLY A 166 0.58 5.58 7.48
CA GLY A 166 1.94 5.94 7.88
C GLY A 166 2.80 4.70 8.09
N ASP A 167 4.03 4.71 7.57
CA ASP A 167 4.93 3.55 7.58
C ASP A 167 6.10 3.75 8.56
N LEU A 168 6.26 2.77 9.46
CA LEU A 168 7.40 2.64 10.36
C LEU A 168 7.91 1.19 10.41
N THR A 169 7.90 0.48 9.29
CA THR A 169 8.44 -0.89 9.17
C THR A 169 9.92 -1.01 9.53
N CYS A 170 10.66 0.11 9.57
CA CYS A 170 11.99 0.19 10.18
C CYS A 170 12.00 -0.10 11.70
N ARG A 171 10.86 -0.22 12.34
CA ARG A 171 10.62 -0.62 13.73
C ARG A 171 9.52 -1.70 13.72
N PRO A 172 9.87 -2.95 13.34
CA PRO A 172 8.91 -3.99 13.02
C PRO A 172 8.20 -4.57 14.24
N GLU A 173 8.63 -4.27 15.47
CA GLU A 173 8.20 -4.95 16.69
C GLU A 173 6.68 -4.99 16.88
N PHE A 174 5.98 -3.89 16.54
CA PHE A 174 4.52 -3.82 16.62
C PHE A 174 3.85 -4.73 15.58
N TYR A 175 4.34 -4.74 14.35
CA TYR A 175 3.79 -5.57 13.27
C TYR A 175 4.03 -7.06 13.53
N VAL A 176 5.21 -7.40 14.02
CA VAL A 176 5.59 -8.78 14.42
C VAL A 176 4.61 -9.32 15.47
N GLU A 177 4.35 -8.54 16.51
CA GLU A 177 3.46 -8.97 17.59
C GLU A 177 2.01 -9.07 17.14
N CYS A 178 1.51 -8.09 16.36
CA CYS A 178 0.18 -8.15 15.74
C CYS A 178 0.01 -9.38 14.84
N ALA A 179 0.96 -9.62 13.93
CA ALA A 179 0.89 -10.74 13.00
C ALA A 179 0.84 -12.08 13.74
N ARG A 180 1.71 -12.27 14.75
CA ARG A 180 1.72 -13.50 15.58
C ARG A 180 0.35 -13.75 16.22
N LEU A 181 -0.24 -12.73 16.83
CA LEU A 181 -1.55 -12.86 17.49
C LEU A 181 -2.67 -13.14 16.48
N ILE A 182 -2.71 -12.41 15.37
CA ILE A 182 -3.71 -12.59 14.31
C ILE A 182 -3.62 -14.03 13.75
N LYS A 183 -2.42 -14.52 13.45
CA LYS A 183 -2.22 -15.86 12.89
C LYS A 183 -2.54 -16.97 13.88
N ALA A 184 -2.39 -16.73 15.20
CA ALA A 184 -2.73 -17.70 16.23
C ALA A 184 -4.25 -17.85 16.41
N GLU A 185 -5.03 -16.79 16.24
CA GLU A 185 -6.44 -16.73 16.63
C GLU A 185 -7.40 -16.63 15.45
N THR A 186 -6.89 -16.36 14.24
CA THR A 186 -7.71 -16.18 13.02
C THR A 186 -7.10 -16.89 11.82
N ARG A 187 -7.92 -17.02 10.74
CA ARG A 187 -7.46 -17.52 9.44
C ARG A 187 -7.17 -16.39 8.44
N LEU A 188 -7.04 -15.15 8.92
CA LEU A 188 -6.81 -13.99 8.08
C LEU A 188 -5.37 -13.94 7.56
N TRP A 189 -5.19 -13.40 6.36
CA TRP A 189 -3.89 -13.04 5.83
C TRP A 189 -3.46 -11.67 6.34
N VAL A 190 -2.19 -11.51 6.67
CA VAL A 190 -1.63 -10.25 7.16
C VAL A 190 -0.82 -9.59 6.05
N LEU A 191 -1.27 -8.42 5.63
CA LEU A 191 -0.65 -7.57 4.60
C LEU A 191 -0.04 -6.33 5.23
N ILE A 192 1.14 -5.91 4.76
CA ILE A 192 1.73 -4.61 5.08
C ILE A 192 1.89 -3.79 3.81
N GLU A 193 1.24 -2.63 3.76
CA GLU A 193 1.49 -1.59 2.75
C GLU A 193 2.67 -0.74 3.21
N THR A 194 3.73 -0.69 2.43
CA THR A 194 5.00 -0.12 2.85
C THR A 194 5.72 0.62 1.73
N ASN A 195 6.47 1.65 2.11
CA ASN A 195 7.46 2.26 1.24
C ASN A 195 8.81 1.50 1.23
N GLY A 196 8.93 0.45 2.03
CA GLY A 196 10.10 -0.43 2.11
C GLY A 196 11.33 0.15 2.81
N TYR A 197 11.35 1.44 3.17
CA TYR A 197 12.54 2.06 3.74
C TYR A 197 12.76 1.65 5.20
N GLY A 198 13.74 0.76 5.39
CA GLY A 198 14.05 0.18 6.69
C GLY A 198 13.59 -1.28 6.84
N LEU A 199 13.24 -1.95 5.73
CA LEU A 199 13.06 -3.40 5.68
C LEU A 199 14.38 -4.06 5.28
N ASN A 200 15.29 -4.29 6.23
CA ASN A 200 16.49 -5.09 6.00
C ASN A 200 16.18 -6.60 6.06
N SER A 201 17.21 -7.43 5.81
CA SER A 201 17.07 -8.89 5.82
C SER A 201 16.50 -9.42 7.14
N GLN A 202 16.96 -8.88 8.28
CA GLN A 202 16.49 -9.33 9.59
C GLN A 202 15.03 -8.94 9.84
N ASN A 203 14.63 -7.70 9.52
CA ASN A 203 13.25 -7.27 9.68
C ASN A 203 12.30 -8.09 8.79
N LEU A 204 12.74 -8.45 7.57
CA LEU A 204 11.94 -9.32 6.68
C LEU A 204 11.82 -10.74 7.26
N GLU A 205 12.87 -11.28 7.88
CA GLU A 205 12.82 -12.58 8.51
C GLU A 205 11.89 -12.57 9.74
N ASP A 206 12.04 -11.59 10.63
CA ASP A 206 11.18 -11.43 11.81
C ASP A 206 9.69 -11.34 11.43
N LEU A 207 9.38 -10.58 10.35
CA LEU A 207 8.02 -10.45 9.80
C LEU A 207 7.53 -11.77 9.19
N LYS A 208 8.39 -12.51 8.50
CA LYS A 208 8.08 -13.84 7.97
C LYS A 208 7.74 -14.84 9.07
N GLU A 209 8.61 -14.95 10.05
CA GLU A 209 8.45 -15.87 11.19
C GLU A 209 7.22 -15.54 12.04
N SER A 210 6.85 -14.26 12.11
CA SER A 210 5.62 -13.83 12.81
C SER A 210 4.33 -14.11 12.06
N GLY A 211 4.40 -14.49 10.78
CA GLY A 211 3.25 -14.83 9.96
C GLY A 211 2.70 -13.69 9.10
N VAL A 212 3.50 -12.66 8.80
CA VAL A 212 3.16 -11.72 7.71
C VAL A 212 3.14 -12.49 6.40
N ASP A 213 2.08 -12.33 5.62
CA ASP A 213 1.82 -13.09 4.41
C ASP A 213 2.17 -12.33 3.13
N ALA A 214 1.94 -11.00 3.13
CA ALA A 214 1.99 -10.20 1.93
C ALA A 214 2.55 -8.80 2.15
N PHE A 215 3.08 -8.22 1.08
CA PHE A 215 3.45 -6.81 1.00
C PHE A 215 2.81 -6.12 -0.19
N TRP A 216 2.40 -4.87 0.02
CA TRP A 216 2.12 -3.89 -1.01
C TRP A 216 3.24 -2.84 -0.96
N LEU A 217 4.21 -2.99 -1.87
CA LEU A 217 5.41 -2.15 -1.90
C LEU A 217 5.24 -0.96 -2.84
N ASP A 218 5.41 0.24 -2.30
CA ASP A 218 5.27 1.49 -3.04
C ASP A 218 6.65 2.04 -3.46
N ILE A 219 7.02 1.88 -4.74
CA ILE A 219 8.26 2.41 -5.31
C ILE A 219 7.96 3.76 -5.97
N LYS A 220 8.45 4.86 -5.37
CA LYS A 220 8.06 6.23 -5.75
C LYS A 220 8.76 6.75 -7.02
N ALA A 221 9.96 6.31 -7.32
CA ALA A 221 10.70 6.57 -8.55
C ALA A 221 11.89 5.61 -8.65
N PHE A 222 12.41 5.38 -9.87
CA PHE A 222 13.64 4.63 -10.10
C PHE A 222 14.88 5.51 -9.93
N ASP A 223 14.87 6.70 -10.50
CA ASP A 223 15.96 7.67 -10.37
C ASP A 223 16.13 8.11 -8.90
N PRO A 224 17.34 8.02 -8.33
CA PRO A 224 17.57 8.32 -6.92
C PRO A 224 17.34 9.79 -6.55
N GLU A 225 17.59 10.74 -7.45
CA GLU A 225 17.38 12.15 -7.16
C GLU A 225 15.91 12.53 -7.23
N LYS A 226 15.16 11.98 -8.21
CA LYS A 226 13.69 12.11 -8.27
C LYS A 226 13.04 11.49 -7.04
N HIS A 227 13.47 10.27 -6.66
CA HIS A 227 12.97 9.61 -5.46
C HIS A 227 13.24 10.42 -4.20
N LYS A 228 14.47 10.93 -4.03
CA LYS A 228 14.85 11.76 -2.90
C LYS A 228 14.07 13.07 -2.87
N TRP A 229 13.87 13.70 -4.02
CA TRP A 229 13.03 14.89 -4.12
C TRP A 229 11.59 14.63 -3.70
N LEU A 230 11.01 13.50 -4.14
CA LEU A 230 9.65 13.09 -3.79
C LEU A 230 9.47 12.74 -2.32
N THR A 231 10.44 12.04 -1.71
CA THR A 231 10.26 11.36 -0.41
C THR A 231 11.16 11.86 0.72
N GLY A 232 12.25 12.51 0.36
CA GLY A 232 13.33 12.91 1.29
C GLY A 232 14.35 11.81 1.57
N CYS A 233 14.26 10.62 0.94
CA CYS A 233 15.13 9.46 1.17
C CYS A 233 15.66 8.87 -0.14
N SER A 234 16.74 8.07 -0.07
CA SER A 234 17.24 7.29 -1.22
C SER A 234 16.38 6.04 -1.45
N ASN A 235 16.45 5.47 -2.66
CA ASN A 235 15.72 4.27 -3.06
C ASN A 235 16.58 3.02 -3.29
N GLU A 236 17.92 3.12 -3.18
CA GLU A 236 18.85 2.01 -3.45
C GLU A 236 18.47 0.71 -2.74
N HIS A 237 18.10 0.83 -1.46
CA HIS A 237 17.67 -0.29 -0.65
C HIS A 237 16.31 -0.84 -1.14
N ILE A 238 15.38 0.06 -1.47
CA ILE A 238 14.00 -0.28 -1.85
C ILE A 238 13.97 -1.08 -3.15
N LEU A 239 14.79 -0.71 -4.14
CA LEU A 239 14.85 -1.38 -5.43
C LEU A 239 15.36 -2.84 -5.35
N LYS A 240 15.95 -3.26 -4.23
CA LYS A 240 16.37 -4.64 -3.97
C LYS A 240 15.29 -5.49 -3.29
N LEU A 241 14.32 -4.84 -2.64
CA LEU A 241 13.30 -5.52 -1.83
C LEU A 241 12.42 -6.50 -2.60
N PRO A 242 11.98 -6.25 -3.84
CA PRO A 242 11.16 -7.23 -4.55
C PRO A 242 11.80 -8.62 -4.61
N GLY A 243 13.08 -8.72 -4.96
CA GLY A 243 13.81 -9.98 -4.96
C GLY A 243 13.94 -10.62 -3.58
N GLU A 244 14.18 -9.81 -2.54
CA GLU A 244 14.29 -10.29 -1.16
C GLU A 244 12.94 -10.78 -0.60
N MET A 245 11.84 -10.14 -0.96
CA MET A 245 10.48 -10.54 -0.56
C MET A 245 10.05 -11.83 -1.26
N ILE A 246 10.27 -11.95 -2.56
CA ILE A 246 9.94 -13.16 -3.33
C ILE A 246 10.75 -14.36 -2.85
N LYS A 247 12.07 -14.22 -2.60
CA LYS A 247 12.92 -15.29 -2.06
C LYS A 247 12.41 -15.84 -0.73
N ARG A 248 11.79 -15.00 0.09
CA ARG A 248 11.19 -15.41 1.38
C ARG A 248 9.78 -15.95 1.23
N GLY A 249 9.23 -15.95 0.01
CA GLY A 249 7.92 -16.48 -0.29
C GLY A 249 6.76 -15.60 0.19
N PHE A 250 6.95 -14.29 0.33
CA PHE A 250 5.84 -13.36 0.53
C PHE A 250 5.01 -13.22 -0.74
N ALA A 251 3.69 -13.06 -0.61
CA ALA A 251 2.90 -12.51 -1.69
C ALA A 251 3.28 -11.03 -1.84
N LEU A 252 3.49 -10.58 -3.07
CA LEU A 252 3.98 -9.23 -3.34
C LEU A 252 3.16 -8.59 -4.44
N GLU A 253 2.72 -7.36 -4.18
CA GLU A 253 2.28 -6.39 -5.19
C GLU A 253 3.17 -5.17 -5.11
N VAL A 254 3.53 -4.60 -6.26
CA VAL A 254 4.26 -3.35 -6.34
C VAL A 254 3.40 -2.31 -7.02
N LEU A 255 3.49 -1.07 -6.57
CA LEU A 255 2.84 0.05 -7.21
C LEU A 255 3.80 1.22 -7.40
N SER A 256 3.51 2.05 -8.39
CA SER A 256 4.16 3.33 -8.59
C SER A 256 3.19 4.35 -9.18
N LEU A 257 3.41 5.64 -8.89
CA LEU A 257 2.64 6.73 -9.47
C LEU A 257 3.27 7.15 -10.80
N TYR A 258 2.44 7.25 -11.85
CA TYR A 258 2.79 8.05 -13.02
C TYR A 258 2.58 9.53 -12.69
N ILE A 259 3.63 10.32 -12.70
CA ILE A 259 3.59 11.76 -12.40
C ILE A 259 4.16 12.51 -13.61
N PRO A 260 3.32 13.26 -14.35
CA PRO A 260 3.80 14.03 -15.49
C PRO A 260 4.99 14.92 -15.15
N ASP A 261 5.94 15.02 -16.06
CA ASP A 261 7.20 15.80 -15.98
C ASP A 261 8.16 15.32 -14.86
N LEU A 262 7.87 14.19 -14.18
CA LEU A 262 8.71 13.71 -13.09
C LEU A 262 8.91 12.18 -13.10
N VAL A 263 7.86 11.39 -12.96
CA VAL A 263 7.90 9.92 -12.97
C VAL A 263 7.03 9.44 -14.12
N GLU A 264 7.63 9.34 -15.28
CA GLU A 264 6.98 9.03 -16.55
C GLU A 264 7.30 7.61 -17.01
N THR A 265 6.93 7.29 -18.23
CA THR A 265 7.06 5.94 -18.81
C THR A 265 8.45 5.34 -18.61
N GLU A 266 9.54 6.08 -18.83
CA GLU A 266 10.91 5.57 -18.68
C GLU A 266 11.23 5.14 -17.24
N GLU A 267 10.76 5.90 -16.25
CA GLU A 267 10.93 5.55 -14.83
C GLU A 267 10.19 4.25 -14.49
N LEU A 268 8.95 4.13 -14.95
CA LEU A 268 8.12 2.94 -14.72
C LEU A 268 8.68 1.72 -15.44
N VAL A 269 9.22 1.87 -16.65
CA VAL A 269 9.91 0.80 -17.39
C VAL A 269 11.13 0.30 -16.62
N LYS A 270 11.96 1.19 -16.08
CA LYS A 270 13.13 0.79 -15.27
C LYS A 270 12.71 0.06 -13.98
N ILE A 271 11.64 0.49 -13.32
CA ILE A 271 11.05 -0.23 -12.18
C ILE A 271 10.58 -1.61 -12.64
N ALA A 272 9.84 -1.69 -13.75
CA ALA A 272 9.32 -2.95 -14.29
C ALA A 272 10.44 -3.94 -14.67
N GLN A 273 11.55 -3.47 -15.21
CA GLN A 273 12.73 -4.30 -15.49
C GLN A 273 13.28 -4.92 -14.20
N ARG A 274 13.41 -4.14 -13.12
CA ARG A 274 13.82 -4.66 -11.80
C ARG A 274 12.84 -5.68 -11.22
N LEU A 275 11.55 -5.47 -11.41
CA LEU A 275 10.54 -6.43 -10.98
C LEU A 275 10.60 -7.71 -11.82
N ASN A 276 10.80 -7.59 -13.13
CA ASN A 276 10.91 -8.75 -14.01
C ASN A 276 12.13 -9.65 -13.66
N GLU A 277 13.25 -9.05 -13.24
CA GLU A 277 14.42 -9.78 -12.71
C GLU A 277 14.07 -10.60 -11.45
N ALA A 278 13.16 -10.12 -10.60
CA ALA A 278 12.71 -10.81 -9.40
C ALA A 278 11.61 -11.84 -9.69
N GLY A 279 10.76 -11.58 -10.70
CA GLY A 279 9.70 -12.46 -11.15
C GLY A 279 8.71 -11.79 -12.09
N PRO A 280 8.50 -12.33 -13.31
CA PRO A 280 7.65 -11.70 -14.33
C PRO A 280 6.16 -11.64 -13.96
N HIS A 281 5.74 -12.39 -12.95
CA HIS A 281 4.36 -12.45 -12.48
C HIS A 281 4.06 -11.55 -11.27
N ILE A 282 5.04 -10.79 -10.79
CA ILE A 282 4.79 -9.81 -9.72
C ILE A 282 3.74 -8.81 -10.21
N PRO A 283 2.59 -8.67 -9.53
CA PRO A 283 1.61 -7.64 -9.87
C PRO A 283 2.22 -6.25 -9.76
N PHE A 284 2.05 -5.45 -10.81
CA PHE A 284 2.50 -4.07 -10.85
C PHE A 284 1.34 -3.13 -11.18
N THR A 285 1.01 -2.23 -10.27
CA THR A 285 -0.06 -1.26 -10.43
C THR A 285 0.51 0.12 -10.76
N ILE A 286 0.18 0.64 -11.93
CA ILE A 286 0.45 2.01 -12.36
C ILE A 286 -0.70 2.89 -11.86
N LEU A 287 -0.44 3.76 -10.89
CA LEU A 287 -1.43 4.70 -10.39
C LEU A 287 -1.32 6.05 -11.10
N ALA A 288 -2.41 6.56 -11.65
CA ALA A 288 -2.43 7.91 -12.18
C ALA A 288 -2.33 8.92 -11.02
N PHE A 289 -1.42 9.88 -11.18
CA PHE A 289 -1.25 10.99 -10.23
C PHE A 289 -2.46 11.93 -10.26
N PHE A 290 -2.82 12.46 -9.10
CA PHE A 290 -3.72 13.60 -8.94
C PHE A 290 -3.13 14.63 -7.97
N PRO A 291 -3.38 15.94 -8.19
CA PRO A 291 -2.82 17.01 -7.37
C PRO A 291 -3.25 16.92 -5.91
N GLU A 292 -2.26 16.91 -5.00
CA GLU A 292 -2.52 16.88 -3.56
C GLU A 292 -1.29 17.30 -2.75
N HIS A 293 -1.50 17.69 -1.49
CA HIS A 293 -0.48 18.07 -0.50
C HIS A 293 0.48 19.17 -1.03
N GLN A 294 1.76 18.83 -1.26
CA GLN A 294 2.78 19.79 -1.76
C GLN A 294 2.90 19.79 -3.30
N MET A 295 2.07 18.99 -4.00
CA MET A 295 2.08 18.88 -5.46
C MET A 295 0.72 19.28 -6.06
N LYS A 296 0.10 20.35 -5.52
CA LYS A 296 -1.20 20.83 -5.97
C LYS A 296 -1.18 21.48 -7.35
N ASP A 297 -0.01 21.99 -7.75
CA ASP A 297 0.19 22.70 -9.01
C ASP A 297 0.60 21.77 -10.17
N PHE A 298 0.80 20.49 -9.89
CA PHE A 298 1.08 19.48 -10.91
C PHE A 298 -0.21 19.04 -11.62
N ARG A 299 -0.14 18.81 -12.93
CA ARG A 299 -1.28 18.31 -13.72
C ARG A 299 -1.52 16.82 -13.52
N CYS A 300 -2.74 16.37 -13.78
CA CYS A 300 -3.01 14.94 -13.96
C CYS A 300 -2.40 14.44 -15.28
N PRO A 301 -2.10 13.15 -15.42
CA PRO A 301 -1.74 12.56 -16.70
C PRO A 301 -2.93 12.56 -17.66
N THR A 302 -2.65 12.43 -18.96
CA THR A 302 -3.64 12.16 -20.00
C THR A 302 -3.86 10.65 -20.15
N VAL A 303 -4.87 10.26 -20.92
CA VAL A 303 -5.14 8.84 -21.18
C VAL A 303 -4.03 8.22 -22.04
N GLU A 304 -3.49 8.97 -23.01
CA GLU A 304 -2.39 8.54 -23.88
C GLU A 304 -1.12 8.28 -23.07
N GLU A 305 -0.76 9.20 -22.16
CA GLU A 305 0.41 9.05 -21.28
C GLU A 305 0.35 7.76 -20.43
N ILE A 306 -0.84 7.44 -19.91
CA ILE A 306 -1.04 6.22 -19.11
C ILE A 306 -1.02 4.96 -19.98
N VAL A 307 -1.58 5.02 -21.19
CA VAL A 307 -1.54 3.91 -22.16
C VAL A 307 -0.10 3.64 -22.62
N ASP A 308 0.67 4.70 -22.91
CA ASP A 308 2.10 4.58 -23.25
C ASP A 308 2.91 3.96 -22.10
N ALA A 309 2.64 4.39 -20.88
CA ALA A 309 3.27 3.80 -19.70
C ALA A 309 2.92 2.31 -19.52
N TYR A 310 1.65 1.94 -19.74
CA TYR A 310 1.21 0.56 -19.71
C TYR A 310 1.95 -0.30 -20.74
N HIS A 311 2.05 0.15 -21.99
CA HIS A 311 2.76 -0.58 -23.04
C HIS A 311 4.26 -0.65 -22.79
N GLY A 312 4.88 0.41 -22.28
CA GLY A 312 6.27 0.43 -21.88
C GLY A 312 6.57 -0.60 -20.81
N VAL A 313 5.78 -0.64 -19.75
CA VAL A 313 5.90 -1.63 -18.67
C VAL A 313 5.66 -3.05 -19.17
N LYS A 314 4.66 -3.26 -20.03
CA LYS A 314 4.38 -4.57 -20.65
C LYS A 314 5.56 -5.05 -21.49
N SER A 315 6.17 -4.16 -22.23
CA SER A 315 7.36 -4.44 -23.05
C SER A 315 8.61 -4.77 -22.22
N ALA A 316 8.67 -4.32 -20.94
CA ALA A 316 9.70 -4.71 -20.00
C ALA A 316 9.58 -6.16 -19.48
N GLY A 317 8.51 -6.89 -19.86
CA GLY A 317 8.33 -8.32 -19.61
C GLY A 317 7.40 -8.70 -18.47
N LEU A 318 6.83 -7.73 -17.74
CA LEU A 318 5.83 -8.02 -16.70
C LEU A 318 4.52 -8.55 -17.31
N LYS A 319 3.90 -9.51 -16.62
CA LYS A 319 2.65 -10.17 -17.05
C LYS A 319 1.39 -9.61 -16.38
N ASN A 320 1.51 -9.16 -15.15
CA ASN A 320 0.40 -8.73 -14.32
C ASN A 320 0.49 -7.21 -14.11
N ILE A 321 -0.13 -6.45 -15.02
CA ILE A 321 -0.11 -4.98 -14.98
C ILE A 321 -1.53 -4.47 -14.79
N ARG A 322 -1.70 -3.50 -13.88
CA ARG A 322 -2.97 -2.81 -13.65
C ARG A 322 -2.77 -1.30 -13.66
N ILE A 323 -3.80 -0.60 -14.11
CA ILE A 323 -3.92 0.85 -14.08
C ILE A 323 -4.93 1.21 -12.98
N GLY A 324 -4.53 2.05 -12.06
CA GLY A 324 -5.40 2.57 -11.00
C GLY A 324 -5.70 4.06 -11.15
N ASN A 325 -6.64 4.55 -10.36
CA ASN A 325 -7.12 5.93 -10.39
C ASN A 325 -7.70 6.35 -11.76
N VAL A 326 -8.37 5.44 -12.46
CA VAL A 326 -8.87 5.64 -13.84
C VAL A 326 -9.72 6.90 -13.98
N GLY A 327 -10.57 7.22 -13.01
CA GLY A 327 -11.40 8.44 -13.02
C GLY A 327 -10.62 9.77 -12.95
N VAL A 328 -9.30 9.71 -12.74
CA VAL A 328 -8.44 10.89 -12.74
C VAL A 328 -8.15 11.38 -14.18
N PHE A 329 -7.99 10.46 -15.12
CA PHE A 329 -7.55 10.75 -16.49
C PHE A 329 -8.56 10.35 -17.57
N ALA A 330 -9.32 9.27 -17.39
CA ALA A 330 -10.35 8.82 -18.34
C ALA A 330 -11.73 9.41 -17.94
N ARG A 331 -11.92 10.70 -18.18
CA ARG A 331 -13.08 11.47 -17.70
C ARG A 331 -14.21 11.55 -18.71
N THR A 332 -13.91 11.43 -19.99
CA THR A 332 -14.89 11.45 -21.08
C THR A 332 -15.18 10.04 -21.57
N GLN A 333 -16.27 9.90 -22.36
CA GLN A 333 -16.55 8.63 -23.03
C GLN A 333 -15.47 8.28 -24.07
N GLU A 334 -14.88 9.29 -24.70
CA GLU A 334 -13.79 9.14 -25.65
C GLU A 334 -12.52 8.61 -24.98
N ASP A 335 -12.09 9.19 -23.82
CA ASP A 335 -10.96 8.69 -23.03
C ASP A 335 -11.19 7.23 -22.61
N GLN A 336 -12.41 6.90 -22.14
CA GLN A 336 -12.75 5.53 -21.72
C GLN A 336 -12.71 4.56 -22.90
N ALA A 337 -13.22 4.95 -24.06
CA ALA A 337 -13.17 4.14 -25.27
C ALA A 337 -11.72 3.94 -25.75
N TYR A 338 -10.91 4.98 -25.71
CA TYR A 338 -9.49 4.91 -26.02
C TYR A 338 -8.76 3.94 -25.08
N LEU A 339 -8.93 4.07 -23.76
CA LEU A 339 -8.35 3.17 -22.78
C LEU A 339 -8.75 1.70 -23.04
N MET A 340 -10.06 1.44 -23.24
CA MET A 340 -10.59 0.10 -23.48
C MET A 340 -10.08 -0.54 -24.78
N SER A 341 -9.72 0.25 -25.79
CA SER A 341 -9.21 -0.24 -27.08
C SER A 341 -7.69 -0.51 -27.07
N HIS A 342 -6.93 0.09 -26.13
CA HIS A 342 -5.47 0.01 -26.09
C HIS A 342 -4.90 -0.80 -24.92
N VAL A 343 -5.71 -1.17 -23.92
CA VAL A 343 -5.27 -1.87 -22.72
C VAL A 343 -6.01 -3.19 -22.58
N ASP A 344 -5.33 -4.22 -22.07
CA ASP A 344 -5.92 -5.55 -21.88
C ASP A 344 -7.14 -5.51 -20.97
N LYS A 345 -8.18 -6.28 -21.29
CA LYS A 345 -9.35 -6.43 -20.41
C LYS A 345 -8.91 -6.91 -19.02
N GLY A 346 -9.32 -6.18 -17.99
CA GLY A 346 -8.99 -6.52 -16.61
C GLY A 346 -7.77 -5.79 -16.05
N SER A 347 -7.06 -5.01 -16.85
CA SER A 347 -5.94 -4.19 -16.38
C SER A 347 -6.38 -2.84 -15.74
N PHE A 348 -7.66 -2.56 -15.60
CA PHE A 348 -8.18 -1.35 -14.94
C PHE A 348 -9.55 -1.59 -14.30
#